data_589902f0ab0eb26bb3108f4ff657fd47
#
_entry.id   589902f0ab0eb26bb3108f4ff657fd47
#
_cell.length_a   1.000
_cell.length_b   1.000
_cell.length_c   1.000
_cell.angle_alpha   90.00
_cell.angle_beta   90.00
_cell.angle_gamma   90.00
#
_symmetry.space_group_name_H-M   'P 1'
#
loop_
_entity.id
_entity.type
_entity.pdbx_description
1 polymer ?
#
loop_
_entity_poly.entity_id
_entity_poly.type
_entity_poly.pdbx_seq_one_letter_code
_entity_poly.pdbx_strand_id
1 'polypeptide(L)'
;MKQISIALLPCLCTLAGFAQNGKALDLKEIVSGKFTPKNISGVIPIPGDGEHYSQMNADRTQIIKYSFKTGKPVEVLFDAATARECTFKTFDSYSFAPDGSKLLIATETTPIYRHSYTAVHYIYSLKRNLDGKINNIVEKLSDGGPQQVPVFSPDGNQVAFVRDNNIFLVKLLYGNSESQVTEDGKQNEVLNGIPDWVYEEEFSFNRALEFSADSQMLAFIRFDEKDVPSYSFPLFAGQAPHFTPFEKYPGEYTYKYPKTGEVNSKVSVHTFDIKSKVTRKINVPVDADGYIPRIRFTQDPNKLAVMTLNRHQNRFDLYFADPRSTVAKLALRDESDTYIRENVFDNIVFYPENFSFVSEKSGYNHLYWYSIGGNLLKQVTAGQYEVQEFLGYDPEEGSFYFSSNEESPMRSAIYKIDRKGKKTRLSSQAGTNSAQFSANMKYYMNRYSNLDTPTVITLNDNTGKTLATLMDNAALKQEISGYDMPRKEFFTFQTSDGTTLNGWMMKPADFSA
;
A
#
# COMPACT_ATOMS: atom_id res chain seq x y z
N MET A 1 65.90 -59.34 27.38
CA MET A 1 65.86 -58.05 26.68
C MET A 1 64.89 -58.21 25.50
N LYS A 2 63.67 -57.72 25.63
CA LYS A 2 62.65 -57.78 24.59
C LYS A 2 62.65 -56.41 23.90
N GLN A 3 62.93 -56.38 22.60
CA GLN A 3 62.81 -55.18 21.76
C GLN A 3 61.33 -55.04 21.39
N ILE A 4 60.84 -53.84 21.66
CA ILE A 4 59.49 -53.36 21.23
C ILE A 4 59.73 -52.56 19.98
N SER A 5 59.26 -53.06 18.85
CA SER A 5 59.19 -52.29 17.58
C SER A 5 57.91 -51.42 17.56
N ILE A 6 58.07 -50.17 17.54
CA ILE A 6 56.94 -49.17 17.35
C ILE A 6 56.81 -49.01 15.83
N ALA A 7 55.68 -49.45 15.28
CA ALA A 7 55.31 -49.19 13.92
C ALA A 7 54.57 -47.83 13.88
N LEU A 8 55.17 -46.81 13.25
CA LEU A 8 54.50 -45.54 12.92
C LEU A 8 53.59 -45.77 11.71
N LEU A 9 52.30 -45.66 11.92
CA LEU A 9 51.29 -45.60 10.85
C LEU A 9 51.16 -44.13 10.42
N PRO A 10 51.42 -43.74 9.16
CA PRO A 10 51.16 -42.38 8.72
C PRO A 10 49.66 -42.25 8.49
N CYS A 11 49.01 -41.42 9.31
CA CYS A 11 47.62 -40.99 9.11
C CYS A 11 47.59 -40.04 7.92
N LEU A 12 47.26 -40.53 6.72
CA LEU A 12 46.92 -39.66 5.58
C LEU A 12 45.54 -39.05 5.84
N CYS A 13 45.55 -37.85 6.41
CA CYS A 13 44.38 -37.00 6.37
C CYS A 13 44.19 -36.53 4.92
N THR A 14 43.37 -37.23 4.16
CA THR A 14 42.81 -36.66 2.92
C THR A 14 41.91 -35.51 3.27
N LEU A 15 42.42 -34.28 3.15
CA LEU A 15 41.62 -33.11 3.01
C LEU A 15 40.80 -33.28 1.71
N ALA A 16 39.61 -33.84 1.83
CA ALA A 16 38.62 -33.75 0.79
C ALA A 16 38.19 -32.28 0.75
N GLY A 17 38.89 -31.48 -0.05
CA GLY A 17 38.39 -30.20 -0.51
C GLY A 17 37.08 -30.48 -1.23
N PHE A 18 35.99 -30.11 -0.64
CA PHE A 18 34.73 -30.00 -1.36
C PHE A 18 34.95 -28.93 -2.43
N ALA A 19 35.42 -29.34 -3.60
CA ALA A 19 35.32 -28.52 -4.79
C ALA A 19 33.82 -28.28 -5.00
N GLN A 20 33.39 -27.09 -4.80
CA GLN A 20 32.03 -26.63 -5.10
C GLN A 20 31.95 -26.61 -6.63
N ASN A 21 31.38 -27.69 -7.24
CA ASN A 21 31.27 -27.85 -8.69
C ASN A 21 30.04 -27.14 -9.26
N GLY A 22 29.77 -25.93 -8.79
CA GLY A 22 28.69 -25.10 -9.31
C GLY A 22 29.13 -24.27 -10.53
N LYS A 23 28.17 -23.92 -11.38
CA LYS A 23 28.40 -22.98 -12.47
C LYS A 23 28.64 -21.59 -11.90
N ALA A 24 29.63 -20.86 -12.40
CA ALA A 24 29.82 -19.45 -12.05
C ALA A 24 28.65 -18.61 -12.53
N LEU A 25 28.30 -17.58 -11.76
CA LEU A 25 27.27 -16.60 -12.15
C LEU A 25 27.73 -15.79 -13.37
N ASP A 26 26.86 -15.66 -14.37
CA ASP A 26 27.06 -14.80 -15.55
C ASP A 26 26.15 -13.57 -15.42
N LEU A 27 26.73 -12.38 -15.61
CA LEU A 27 26.02 -11.12 -15.58
C LEU A 27 24.85 -11.08 -16.59
N LYS A 28 25.02 -11.68 -17.78
CA LYS A 28 23.94 -11.75 -18.78
C LYS A 28 22.77 -12.58 -18.28
N GLU A 29 23.01 -13.70 -17.58
CA GLU A 29 21.95 -14.51 -16.99
C GLU A 29 21.22 -13.75 -15.88
N ILE A 30 21.92 -12.97 -15.05
CA ILE A 30 21.33 -12.12 -14.01
C ILE A 30 20.42 -11.06 -14.64
N VAL A 31 20.96 -10.28 -15.60
CA VAL A 31 20.23 -9.18 -16.26
C VAL A 31 19.07 -9.68 -17.12
N SER A 32 19.16 -10.90 -17.67
CA SER A 32 18.04 -11.53 -18.41
C SER A 32 16.84 -11.91 -17.55
N GLY A 33 16.95 -11.78 -16.21
CA GLY A 33 15.90 -12.17 -15.28
C GLY A 33 15.81 -13.67 -15.01
N LYS A 34 16.83 -14.46 -15.41
CA LYS A 34 16.84 -15.94 -15.20
C LYS A 34 16.59 -16.34 -13.76
N PHE A 35 17.10 -15.56 -12.80
CA PHE A 35 16.98 -15.82 -11.36
C PHE A 35 15.84 -15.06 -10.69
N THR A 36 14.95 -14.44 -11.48
CA THR A 36 13.80 -13.71 -10.93
C THR A 36 12.76 -14.69 -10.41
N PRO A 37 12.39 -14.64 -9.11
CA PRO A 37 11.33 -15.48 -8.60
C PRO A 37 9.99 -15.11 -9.23
N LYS A 38 9.19 -16.09 -9.55
CA LYS A 38 7.78 -15.87 -9.91
C LYS A 38 7.06 -15.25 -8.71
N ASN A 39 6.10 -14.37 -9.00
CA ASN A 39 5.29 -13.71 -7.98
C ASN A 39 3.81 -13.66 -8.40
N ILE A 40 2.93 -13.48 -7.43
CA ILE A 40 1.50 -13.19 -7.61
C ILE A 40 1.30 -11.75 -7.12
N SER A 41 0.89 -10.86 -8.01
CA SER A 41 0.65 -9.45 -7.71
C SER A 41 -0.78 -9.06 -8.09
N GLY A 42 -1.24 -7.87 -7.68
CA GLY A 42 -2.54 -7.35 -8.05
C GLY A 42 -3.73 -8.14 -7.46
N VAL A 43 -3.52 -8.80 -6.33
CA VAL A 43 -4.59 -9.47 -5.57
C VAL A 43 -5.44 -8.43 -4.86
N ILE A 44 -6.75 -8.43 -5.08
CA ILE A 44 -7.69 -7.51 -4.45
C ILE A 44 -8.77 -8.34 -3.76
N PRO A 45 -8.87 -8.32 -2.42
CA PRO A 45 -10.01 -8.90 -1.71
C PRO A 45 -11.31 -8.25 -2.18
N ILE A 46 -12.33 -9.05 -2.48
CA ILE A 46 -13.60 -8.52 -2.98
C ILE A 46 -14.40 -7.93 -1.82
N PRO A 47 -14.79 -6.63 -1.88
CA PRO A 47 -15.58 -6.01 -0.82
C PRO A 47 -16.87 -6.77 -0.54
N GLY A 48 -17.18 -6.97 0.75
CA GLY A 48 -18.38 -7.73 1.18
C GLY A 48 -18.32 -9.24 0.92
N ASP A 49 -17.29 -9.76 0.23
CA ASP A 49 -17.09 -11.18 -0.03
C ASP A 49 -15.91 -11.70 0.81
N GLY A 50 -16.19 -12.36 1.91
CA GLY A 50 -15.14 -12.84 2.82
C GLY A 50 -14.36 -14.07 2.34
N GLU A 51 -14.74 -14.69 1.21
CA GLU A 51 -14.17 -15.97 0.75
C GLU A 51 -13.36 -15.85 -0.53
N HIS A 52 -13.44 -14.71 -1.21
CA HIS A 52 -12.82 -14.57 -2.53
C HIS A 52 -11.96 -13.31 -2.66
N TYR A 53 -11.03 -13.41 -3.60
CA TYR A 53 -10.24 -12.30 -4.11
C TYR A 53 -10.33 -12.26 -5.63
N SER A 54 -9.95 -11.15 -6.21
CA SER A 54 -9.84 -10.99 -7.66
C SER A 54 -8.40 -10.72 -8.06
N GLN A 55 -8.10 -11.02 -9.31
CA GLN A 55 -6.82 -10.74 -9.94
C GLN A 55 -7.01 -10.50 -11.43
N MET A 56 -6.25 -9.59 -11.99
CA MET A 56 -6.12 -9.41 -13.44
C MET A 56 -5.29 -10.55 -14.02
N ASN A 57 -5.68 -11.09 -15.20
CA ASN A 57 -4.88 -12.08 -15.90
C ASN A 57 -3.59 -11.48 -16.48
N ALA A 58 -2.64 -12.34 -16.87
CA ALA A 58 -1.33 -11.93 -17.39
C ALA A 58 -1.44 -11.08 -18.67
N ASP A 59 -2.44 -11.34 -19.51
CA ASP A 59 -2.67 -10.62 -20.76
C ASP A 59 -3.37 -9.27 -20.55
N ARG A 60 -3.76 -8.97 -19.31
CA ARG A 60 -4.45 -7.72 -18.93
C ARG A 60 -5.79 -7.51 -19.68
N THR A 61 -6.52 -8.60 -19.92
CA THR A 61 -7.79 -8.63 -20.64
C THR A 61 -8.97 -9.05 -19.79
N GLN A 62 -8.70 -9.71 -18.65
CA GLN A 62 -9.73 -10.26 -17.77
C GLN A 62 -9.48 -9.96 -16.30
N ILE A 63 -10.57 -9.83 -15.54
CA ILE A 63 -10.58 -9.84 -14.08
C ILE A 63 -11.22 -11.14 -13.63
N ILE A 64 -10.48 -11.95 -12.88
CA ILE A 64 -10.89 -13.30 -12.48
C ILE A 64 -11.05 -13.36 -10.97
N LYS A 65 -12.15 -13.93 -10.52
CA LYS A 65 -12.45 -14.23 -9.11
C LYS A 65 -11.84 -15.56 -8.72
N TYR A 66 -11.14 -15.58 -7.59
CA TYR A 66 -10.48 -16.76 -7.02
C TYR A 66 -10.96 -17.02 -5.59
N SER A 67 -10.93 -18.28 -5.17
CA SER A 67 -11.25 -18.69 -3.81
C SER A 67 -10.02 -18.61 -2.89
N PHE A 68 -10.14 -17.95 -1.74
CA PHE A 68 -9.11 -17.99 -0.67
C PHE A 68 -8.93 -19.41 -0.07
N LYS A 69 -9.93 -20.28 -0.18
CA LYS A 69 -9.85 -21.66 0.34
C LYS A 69 -9.00 -22.57 -0.54
N THR A 70 -9.07 -22.38 -1.85
CA THR A 70 -8.49 -23.34 -2.81
C THR A 70 -7.46 -22.76 -3.76
N GLY A 71 -7.41 -21.41 -3.90
CA GLY A 71 -6.60 -20.74 -4.90
C GLY A 71 -7.08 -20.93 -6.34
N LYS A 72 -8.22 -21.60 -6.55
CA LYS A 72 -8.73 -21.89 -7.89
C LYS A 72 -9.61 -20.76 -8.40
N PRO A 73 -9.64 -20.51 -9.72
CA PRO A 73 -10.57 -19.59 -10.32
C PRO A 73 -12.02 -20.08 -10.12
N VAL A 74 -12.92 -19.14 -9.87
CA VAL A 74 -14.35 -19.39 -9.63
C VAL A 74 -15.18 -18.82 -10.76
N GLU A 75 -14.86 -17.59 -11.21
CA GLU A 75 -15.66 -16.86 -12.19
C GLU A 75 -14.80 -15.79 -12.88
N VAL A 76 -15.09 -15.50 -14.13
CA VAL A 76 -14.59 -14.29 -14.83
C VAL A 76 -15.56 -13.16 -14.52
N LEU A 77 -15.10 -12.15 -13.78
CA LEU A 77 -15.90 -10.98 -13.41
C LEU A 77 -16.02 -9.99 -14.56
N PHE A 78 -14.97 -9.85 -15.35
CA PHE A 78 -14.88 -8.96 -16.51
C PHE A 78 -14.00 -9.57 -17.60
N ASP A 79 -14.40 -9.40 -18.85
CA ASP A 79 -13.63 -9.81 -20.02
C ASP A 79 -13.78 -8.74 -21.12
N ALA A 80 -12.68 -8.07 -21.46
CA ALA A 80 -12.65 -7.01 -22.47
C ALA A 80 -13.06 -7.50 -23.87
N ALA A 81 -12.88 -8.79 -24.19
CA ALA A 81 -13.23 -9.35 -25.49
C ALA A 81 -14.74 -9.57 -25.67
N THR A 82 -15.49 -9.74 -24.58
CA THR A 82 -16.92 -10.07 -24.61
C THR A 82 -17.82 -8.96 -24.07
N ALA A 83 -17.24 -7.99 -23.35
CA ALA A 83 -17.96 -6.85 -22.81
C ALA A 83 -18.45 -5.95 -23.94
N ARG A 84 -19.74 -5.58 -23.89
CA ARG A 84 -20.35 -4.68 -24.87
C ARG A 84 -19.88 -3.25 -24.66
N GLU A 85 -19.78 -2.49 -25.75
CA GLU A 85 -19.34 -1.08 -25.76
C GLU A 85 -17.91 -0.89 -25.22
N CYS A 86 -17.14 -1.98 -25.09
CA CYS A 86 -15.75 -1.94 -24.69
C CYS A 86 -14.88 -1.44 -25.86
N THR A 87 -14.23 -0.31 -25.68
CA THR A 87 -13.37 0.33 -26.71
C THR A 87 -11.89 -0.02 -26.57
N PHE A 88 -11.50 -0.72 -25.52
CA PHE A 88 -10.12 -1.13 -25.24
C PHE A 88 -9.97 -2.66 -25.29
N LYS A 89 -8.77 -3.12 -25.59
CA LYS A 89 -8.43 -4.56 -25.61
C LYS A 89 -7.78 -5.00 -24.30
N THR A 90 -7.00 -4.12 -23.69
CA THR A 90 -6.27 -4.35 -22.44
C THR A 90 -6.51 -3.18 -21.50
N PHE A 91 -6.34 -3.39 -20.21
CA PHE A 91 -6.47 -2.35 -19.19
C PHE A 91 -5.30 -2.40 -18.20
N ASP A 92 -5.05 -1.28 -17.52
CA ASP A 92 -3.85 -1.09 -16.69
C ASP A 92 -4.06 -1.48 -15.25
N SER A 93 -5.23 -1.17 -14.71
CA SER A 93 -5.62 -1.47 -13.34
C SER A 93 -7.14 -1.45 -13.17
N TYR A 94 -7.62 -1.88 -12.02
CA TYR A 94 -9.02 -1.79 -11.64
C TYR A 94 -9.17 -1.65 -10.13
N SER A 95 -10.34 -1.15 -9.71
CA SER A 95 -10.77 -1.14 -8.31
C SER A 95 -12.26 -1.45 -8.21
N PHE A 96 -12.68 -1.90 -7.03
CA PHE A 96 -14.10 -2.12 -6.74
C PHE A 96 -14.75 -0.88 -6.13
N ALA A 97 -16.03 -0.70 -6.38
CA ALA A 97 -16.86 0.13 -5.52
C ALA A 97 -16.89 -0.48 -4.10
N PRO A 98 -16.98 0.33 -3.03
CA PRO A 98 -16.96 -0.18 -1.65
C PRO A 98 -18.07 -1.19 -1.34
N ASP A 99 -19.22 -1.10 -2.03
CA ASP A 99 -20.34 -2.05 -1.94
C ASP A 99 -20.13 -3.33 -2.78
N GLY A 100 -19.01 -3.48 -3.49
CA GLY A 100 -18.69 -4.60 -4.37
C GLY A 100 -19.50 -4.65 -5.67
N SER A 101 -20.37 -3.68 -5.94
CA SER A 101 -21.35 -3.73 -7.04
C SER A 101 -20.80 -3.34 -8.41
N LYS A 102 -19.65 -2.65 -8.46
CA LYS A 102 -19.07 -2.10 -9.69
C LYS A 102 -17.56 -2.20 -9.69
N LEU A 103 -17.00 -2.16 -10.90
CA LEU A 103 -15.57 -1.98 -11.16
C LEU A 103 -15.34 -0.60 -11.77
N LEU A 104 -14.24 0.02 -11.37
CA LEU A 104 -13.62 1.15 -12.06
C LEU A 104 -12.37 0.60 -12.75
N ILE A 105 -12.31 0.69 -14.08
CA ILE A 105 -11.24 0.11 -14.92
C ILE A 105 -10.45 1.26 -15.52
N ALA A 106 -9.12 1.23 -15.38
CA ALA A 106 -8.21 2.23 -15.89
C ALA A 106 -7.46 1.74 -17.14
N THR A 107 -7.38 2.61 -18.14
CA THR A 107 -6.64 2.41 -19.38
C THR A 107 -5.81 3.64 -19.71
N GLU A 108 -4.87 3.53 -20.63
CA GLU A 108 -4.09 4.67 -21.14
C GLU A 108 -3.38 5.44 -20.01
N THR A 109 -2.81 4.72 -19.05
CA THR A 109 -2.16 5.30 -17.89
C THR A 109 -0.88 6.05 -18.29
N THR A 110 -0.80 7.32 -17.91
CA THR A 110 0.37 8.17 -18.10
C THR A 110 0.88 8.66 -16.75
N PRO A 111 2.10 8.28 -16.32
CA PRO A 111 2.67 8.69 -15.04
C PRO A 111 2.89 10.21 -14.98
N ILE A 112 2.74 10.79 -13.79
CA ILE A 112 3.06 12.19 -13.48
C ILE A 112 4.30 12.22 -12.56
N TYR A 113 4.17 11.68 -11.34
CA TYR A 113 5.25 11.52 -10.36
C TYR A 113 5.40 10.05 -9.99
N ARG A 114 5.90 9.76 -8.78
CA ARG A 114 6.11 8.38 -8.31
C ARG A 114 4.82 7.57 -8.17
N HIS A 115 3.74 8.20 -7.70
CA HIS A 115 2.46 7.56 -7.38
C HIS A 115 1.31 8.08 -8.23
N SER A 116 1.40 9.32 -8.71
CA SER A 116 0.34 9.97 -9.48
C SER A 116 0.44 9.64 -10.97
N TYR A 117 -0.72 9.55 -11.58
CA TYR A 117 -0.88 9.32 -13.02
C TYR A 117 -2.24 9.84 -13.49
N THR A 118 -2.36 10.06 -14.79
CA THR A 118 -3.66 10.22 -15.47
C THR A 118 -4.03 8.91 -16.16
N ALA A 119 -5.33 8.64 -16.27
CA ALA A 119 -5.84 7.49 -17.04
C ALA A 119 -7.24 7.78 -17.57
N VAL A 120 -7.67 7.05 -18.58
CA VAL A 120 -9.07 6.99 -19.00
C VAL A 120 -9.78 5.90 -18.22
N HIS A 121 -10.85 6.25 -17.53
CA HIS A 121 -11.56 5.32 -16.66
C HIS A 121 -12.91 4.93 -17.22
N TYR A 122 -13.29 3.68 -16.93
CA TYR A 122 -14.57 3.07 -17.33
C TYR A 122 -15.25 2.43 -16.12
N ILE A 123 -16.58 2.44 -16.13
CA ILE A 123 -17.45 1.80 -15.14
C ILE A 123 -17.97 0.49 -15.73
N TYR A 124 -17.95 -0.55 -14.91
CA TYR A 124 -18.55 -1.84 -15.24
C TYR A 124 -19.36 -2.37 -14.06
N SER A 125 -20.64 -2.66 -14.27
CA SER A 125 -21.54 -3.14 -13.22
C SER A 125 -21.42 -4.65 -13.05
N LEU A 126 -21.22 -5.11 -11.82
CA LEU A 126 -21.25 -6.51 -11.42
C LEU A 126 -22.65 -6.97 -10.95
N LYS A 127 -23.65 -6.06 -10.91
CA LYS A 127 -25.01 -6.39 -10.51
C LYS A 127 -25.64 -7.37 -11.50
N ARG A 128 -26.29 -8.40 -10.96
CA ARG A 128 -26.98 -9.41 -11.76
C ARG A 128 -28.45 -9.03 -11.91
N ASN A 129 -28.98 -9.24 -13.11
CA ASN A 129 -30.40 -9.09 -13.43
C ASN A 129 -31.20 -10.22 -12.77
N LEU A 130 -32.52 -10.22 -12.99
CA LEU A 130 -33.45 -11.24 -12.48
C LEU A 130 -33.15 -12.66 -13.04
N ASP A 131 -32.53 -12.73 -14.20
CA ASP A 131 -32.09 -14.00 -14.84
C ASP A 131 -30.67 -14.44 -14.34
N GLY A 132 -30.11 -13.74 -13.39
CA GLY A 132 -28.78 -14.02 -12.80
C GLY A 132 -27.60 -13.58 -13.65
N LYS A 133 -27.80 -12.88 -14.77
CA LYS A 133 -26.73 -12.42 -15.67
C LYS A 133 -26.32 -10.99 -15.39
N ILE A 134 -25.03 -10.71 -15.56
CA ILE A 134 -24.48 -9.34 -15.57
C ILE A 134 -24.88 -8.66 -16.88
N ASN A 135 -25.18 -7.36 -16.85
CA ASN A 135 -25.55 -6.59 -18.05
C ASN A 135 -24.43 -6.51 -19.09
N ASN A 136 -23.17 -6.69 -18.67
CA ASN A 136 -21.98 -6.79 -19.51
C ASN A 136 -21.76 -5.57 -20.44
N ILE A 137 -22.02 -4.34 -19.92
CA ILE A 137 -21.78 -3.08 -20.63
C ILE A 137 -20.66 -2.33 -19.92
N VAL A 138 -19.73 -1.78 -20.70
CA VAL A 138 -18.69 -0.87 -20.26
C VAL A 138 -19.12 0.55 -20.57
N GLU A 139 -19.10 1.42 -19.57
CA GLU A 139 -19.45 2.83 -19.73
C GLU A 139 -18.24 3.70 -19.44
N LYS A 140 -17.93 4.65 -20.31
CA LYS A 140 -16.85 5.62 -20.04
C LYS A 140 -17.26 6.53 -18.89
N LEU A 141 -16.34 6.77 -17.95
CA LEU A 141 -16.62 7.61 -16.77
C LEU A 141 -16.87 9.06 -17.16
N SER A 142 -16.09 9.60 -18.10
CA SER A 142 -16.13 11.00 -18.51
C SER A 142 -15.60 11.18 -19.92
N ASP A 143 -16.22 12.06 -20.69
CA ASP A 143 -15.76 12.47 -22.03
C ASP A 143 -14.80 13.66 -22.00
N GLY A 144 -14.60 14.29 -20.85
CA GLY A 144 -13.78 15.49 -20.69
C GLY A 144 -12.26 15.26 -20.70
N GLY A 145 -11.79 14.03 -20.92
CA GLY A 145 -10.36 13.67 -20.93
C GLY A 145 -9.93 12.78 -19.76
N PRO A 146 -8.63 12.47 -19.66
CA PRO A 146 -8.09 11.60 -18.61
C PRO A 146 -8.32 12.16 -17.20
N GLN A 147 -8.43 11.26 -16.22
CA GLN A 147 -8.70 11.60 -14.83
C GLN A 147 -7.55 11.15 -13.93
N GLN A 148 -7.40 11.83 -12.80
CA GLN A 148 -6.55 11.43 -11.67
C GLN A 148 -7.43 10.98 -10.50
N VAL A 149 -6.99 9.99 -9.76
CA VAL A 149 -7.48 9.53 -8.46
C VAL A 149 -9.00 9.34 -8.35
N PRO A 150 -9.67 8.72 -9.33
CA PRO A 150 -11.10 8.52 -9.22
C PRO A 150 -11.45 7.61 -8.05
N VAL A 151 -12.52 7.94 -7.34
CA VAL A 151 -13.00 7.18 -6.19
C VAL A 151 -14.53 7.09 -6.19
N PHE A 152 -15.05 5.89 -5.95
CA PHE A 152 -16.48 5.69 -5.74
C PHE A 152 -16.95 6.27 -4.40
N SER A 153 -18.18 6.76 -4.38
CA SER A 153 -18.91 6.94 -3.12
C SER A 153 -19.20 5.59 -2.44
N PRO A 154 -19.36 5.54 -1.11
CA PRO A 154 -19.67 4.29 -0.39
C PRO A 154 -20.86 3.52 -0.92
N ASP A 155 -21.90 4.19 -1.43
CA ASP A 155 -23.09 3.59 -2.04
C ASP A 155 -22.87 3.14 -3.51
N GLY A 156 -21.68 3.37 -4.08
CA GLY A 156 -21.34 3.00 -5.45
C GLY A 156 -22.10 3.77 -6.55
N ASN A 157 -22.78 4.88 -6.24
CA ASN A 157 -23.61 5.61 -7.19
C ASN A 157 -22.98 6.90 -7.72
N GLN A 158 -21.83 7.28 -7.19
CA GLN A 158 -21.10 8.46 -7.61
C GLN A 158 -19.61 8.13 -7.72
N VAL A 159 -18.89 8.89 -8.56
CA VAL A 159 -17.43 8.88 -8.63
C VAL A 159 -16.94 10.31 -8.59
N ALA A 160 -16.02 10.61 -7.67
CA ALA A 160 -15.27 11.86 -7.69
C ALA A 160 -13.87 11.61 -8.27
N PHE A 161 -13.35 12.56 -9.02
CA PHE A 161 -12.01 12.50 -9.60
C PHE A 161 -11.42 13.90 -9.76
N VAL A 162 -10.14 13.98 -10.08
CA VAL A 162 -9.47 15.25 -10.40
C VAL A 162 -9.10 15.28 -11.88
N ARG A 163 -9.33 16.44 -12.51
CA ARG A 163 -8.87 16.80 -13.84
C ARG A 163 -8.45 18.28 -13.82
N ASP A 164 -7.29 18.58 -14.41
CA ASP A 164 -6.75 19.94 -14.45
C ASP A 164 -6.73 20.63 -13.06
N ASN A 165 -6.30 19.86 -12.03
CA ASN A 165 -6.21 20.28 -10.62
C ASN A 165 -7.57 20.67 -9.97
N ASN A 166 -8.68 20.35 -10.61
CA ASN A 166 -10.03 20.57 -10.10
C ASN A 166 -10.79 19.27 -9.90
N ILE A 167 -11.64 19.25 -8.88
CA ILE A 167 -12.47 18.10 -8.53
C ILE A 167 -13.74 18.12 -9.39
N PHE A 168 -14.09 16.96 -9.93
CA PHE A 168 -15.32 16.67 -10.65
C PHE A 168 -16.08 15.54 -9.95
N LEU A 169 -17.39 15.57 -10.07
CA LEU A 169 -18.32 14.58 -9.53
C LEU A 169 -19.22 14.05 -10.65
N VAL A 170 -19.24 12.72 -10.83
CA VAL A 170 -20.14 12.03 -11.77
C VAL A 170 -21.19 11.28 -10.97
N LYS A 171 -22.48 11.48 -11.33
CA LYS A 171 -23.63 10.75 -10.80
C LYS A 171 -24.03 9.64 -11.78
N LEU A 172 -23.72 8.40 -11.44
CA LEU A 172 -23.88 7.24 -12.32
C LEU A 172 -25.34 6.90 -12.62
N LEU A 173 -26.25 7.14 -11.67
CA LEU A 173 -27.70 6.86 -11.86
C LEU A 173 -28.39 7.81 -12.84
N TYR A 174 -27.73 8.88 -13.28
CA TYR A 174 -28.29 9.91 -14.15
C TYR A 174 -27.50 10.02 -15.46
N GLY A 175 -27.19 8.88 -16.07
CA GLY A 175 -26.47 8.83 -17.34
C GLY A 175 -25.06 9.41 -17.25
N ASN A 176 -24.35 9.13 -16.17
CA ASN A 176 -22.99 9.61 -15.88
C ASN A 176 -22.89 11.14 -15.94
N SER A 177 -23.90 11.85 -15.35
CA SER A 177 -23.91 13.31 -15.35
C SER A 177 -22.75 13.87 -14.54
N GLU A 178 -21.85 14.58 -15.22
CA GLU A 178 -20.66 15.21 -14.64
C GLU A 178 -20.95 16.64 -14.17
N SER A 179 -20.38 17.03 -13.05
CA SER A 179 -20.38 18.40 -12.55
C SER A 179 -19.03 18.76 -11.93
N GLN A 180 -18.59 19.99 -12.13
CA GLN A 180 -17.37 20.52 -11.51
C GLN A 180 -17.67 20.97 -10.08
N VAL A 181 -16.75 20.65 -9.15
CA VAL A 181 -16.86 20.95 -7.71
C VAL A 181 -15.96 22.12 -7.32
N THR A 182 -14.75 22.21 -7.89
CA THR A 182 -13.80 23.31 -7.66
C THR A 182 -13.41 23.94 -8.99
N GLU A 183 -13.07 25.25 -8.98
CA GLU A 183 -12.79 26.02 -10.19
C GLU A 183 -11.46 26.79 -10.13
N ASP A 184 -10.80 26.80 -8.96
CA ASP A 184 -9.58 27.58 -8.73
C ASP A 184 -8.29 26.76 -8.92
N GLY A 185 -8.43 25.49 -9.32
CA GLY A 185 -7.30 24.60 -9.58
C GLY A 185 -6.48 25.06 -10.78
N LYS A 186 -5.17 25.14 -10.60
CA LYS A 186 -4.23 25.52 -11.65
C LYS A 186 -2.84 25.00 -11.32
N GLN A 187 -2.20 24.37 -12.29
CA GLN A 187 -0.86 23.81 -12.12
C GLN A 187 0.14 24.86 -11.62
N ASN A 188 0.98 24.46 -10.66
CA ASN A 188 1.96 25.31 -9.99
C ASN A 188 1.35 26.48 -9.20
N GLU A 189 0.04 26.48 -8.93
CA GLU A 189 -0.64 27.50 -8.12
C GLU A 189 -1.56 26.86 -7.07
N VAL A 190 -2.57 26.10 -7.50
CA VAL A 190 -3.58 25.52 -6.60
C VAL A 190 -3.95 24.12 -7.05
N LEU A 191 -3.87 23.16 -6.12
CA LEU A 191 -4.28 21.78 -6.35
C LEU A 191 -5.44 21.44 -5.42
N ASN A 192 -6.49 20.84 -5.94
CA ASN A 192 -7.67 20.41 -5.19
C ASN A 192 -7.81 18.88 -5.26
N GLY A 193 -7.80 18.21 -4.12
CA GLY A 193 -8.06 16.77 -4.03
C GLY A 193 -6.91 15.86 -4.47
N ILE A 194 -5.79 16.43 -4.88
CA ILE A 194 -4.51 15.76 -5.13
C ILE A 194 -3.39 16.46 -4.36
N PRO A 195 -2.36 15.76 -3.90
CA PRO A 195 -1.24 16.39 -3.20
C PRO A 195 -0.30 17.13 -4.17
N ASP A 196 0.52 18.03 -3.60
CA ASP A 196 1.71 18.53 -4.27
C ASP A 196 2.83 17.48 -4.28
N TRP A 197 3.95 17.80 -4.93
CA TRP A 197 5.08 16.87 -5.04
C TRP A 197 5.65 16.43 -3.67
N VAL A 198 5.76 17.36 -2.70
CA VAL A 198 6.30 17.06 -1.36
C VAL A 198 5.42 16.04 -0.64
N TYR A 199 4.12 16.25 -0.64
CA TYR A 199 3.19 15.34 0.03
C TYR A 199 3.10 13.99 -0.66
N GLU A 200 3.17 13.95 -2.00
CA GLU A 200 3.21 12.68 -2.73
C GLU A 200 4.48 11.91 -2.44
N GLU A 201 5.64 12.55 -2.43
CA GLU A 201 6.94 11.90 -2.24
C GLU A 201 7.16 11.51 -0.77
N GLU A 202 6.88 12.42 0.18
CA GLU A 202 7.23 12.25 1.60
C GLU A 202 6.14 11.54 2.41
N PHE A 203 4.86 11.72 2.06
CA PHE A 203 3.76 11.05 2.75
C PHE A 203 3.12 9.92 1.92
N SER A 204 3.69 9.58 0.76
CA SER A 204 3.36 8.39 -0.05
C SER A 204 1.88 8.24 -0.41
N PHE A 205 1.21 9.33 -0.84
CA PHE A 205 -0.16 9.27 -1.31
C PHE A 205 -0.40 10.19 -2.51
N ASN A 206 -1.40 9.87 -3.32
CA ASN A 206 -1.77 10.64 -4.50
C ASN A 206 -3.23 11.12 -4.51
N ARG A 207 -4.03 10.73 -3.49
CA ARG A 207 -5.43 11.12 -3.38
C ARG A 207 -5.68 11.87 -2.07
N ALA A 208 -6.12 13.12 -2.19
CA ALA A 208 -6.44 14.02 -1.08
C ALA A 208 -7.93 14.36 -1.04
N LEU A 209 -8.81 13.41 -1.36
CA LEU A 209 -10.28 13.56 -1.33
C LEU A 209 -10.95 12.28 -0.81
N GLU A 210 -12.08 12.43 -0.10
CA GLU A 210 -12.80 11.34 0.57
C GLU A 210 -14.31 11.62 0.58
N PHE A 211 -15.13 10.59 0.33
CA PHE A 211 -16.59 10.65 0.55
C PHE A 211 -16.95 10.35 2.01
N SER A 212 -18.02 11.00 2.51
CA SER A 212 -18.64 10.61 3.77
C SER A 212 -19.33 9.24 3.66
N ALA A 213 -19.49 8.54 4.80
CA ALA A 213 -20.08 7.21 4.85
C ALA A 213 -21.51 7.14 4.27
N ASP A 214 -22.27 8.24 4.32
CA ASP A 214 -23.61 8.38 3.73
C ASP A 214 -23.60 8.85 2.27
N SER A 215 -22.43 9.02 1.66
CA SER A 215 -22.25 9.49 0.28
C SER A 215 -22.81 10.91 0.00
N GLN A 216 -23.04 11.73 1.03
CA GLN A 216 -23.64 13.06 0.89
C GLN A 216 -22.62 14.22 0.91
N MET A 217 -21.42 13.95 1.42
CA MET A 217 -20.35 14.94 1.51
C MET A 217 -19.10 14.44 0.81
N LEU A 218 -18.34 15.38 0.24
CA LEU A 218 -16.99 15.16 -0.25
C LEU A 218 -16.05 16.06 0.54
N ALA A 219 -15.03 15.50 1.17
CA ALA A 219 -13.95 16.25 1.81
C ALA A 219 -12.70 16.24 0.94
N PHE A 220 -11.94 17.31 0.94
CA PHE A 220 -10.69 17.37 0.20
C PHE A 220 -9.67 18.31 0.85
N ILE A 221 -8.39 18.06 0.58
CA ILE A 221 -7.31 18.99 0.91
C ILE A 221 -7.07 19.88 -0.30
N ARG A 222 -6.96 21.18 -0.05
CA ARG A 222 -6.54 22.20 -1.01
C ARG A 222 -5.11 22.61 -0.69
N PHE A 223 -4.24 22.56 -1.68
CA PHE A 223 -2.83 22.96 -1.62
C PHE A 223 -2.68 24.29 -2.39
N ASP A 224 -2.20 25.33 -1.72
CA ASP A 224 -1.80 26.59 -2.35
C ASP A 224 -0.27 26.62 -2.40
N GLU A 225 0.26 26.33 -3.57
CA GLU A 225 1.70 26.19 -3.82
C GLU A 225 2.31 27.42 -4.53
N LYS A 226 1.60 28.56 -4.60
CA LYS A 226 2.06 29.76 -5.31
C LYS A 226 3.42 30.25 -4.82
N ASP A 227 3.63 30.22 -3.50
CA ASP A 227 4.85 30.70 -2.87
C ASP A 227 5.98 29.64 -2.85
N VAL A 228 5.68 28.39 -3.22
CA VAL A 228 6.67 27.31 -3.26
C VAL A 228 7.63 27.53 -4.43
N PRO A 229 8.96 27.39 -4.23
CA PRO A 229 9.93 27.52 -5.30
C PRO A 229 9.74 26.45 -6.38
N SER A 230 10.03 26.85 -7.63
CA SER A 230 9.99 25.95 -8.78
C SER A 230 11.37 25.45 -9.13
N TYR A 231 11.44 24.24 -9.68
CA TYR A 231 12.63 23.66 -10.26
C TYR A 231 12.31 23.05 -11.62
N SER A 232 13.24 23.23 -12.59
CA SER A 232 13.09 22.72 -13.95
C SER A 232 14.03 21.55 -14.16
N PHE A 233 13.49 20.44 -14.65
CA PHE A 233 14.23 19.24 -15.01
C PHE A 233 14.31 19.13 -16.55
N PRO A 234 15.49 18.85 -17.13
CA PRO A 234 15.59 18.54 -18.55
C PRO A 234 14.97 17.16 -18.83
N LEU A 235 14.17 17.07 -19.88
CA LEU A 235 13.57 15.83 -20.36
C LEU A 235 14.29 15.34 -21.60
N PHE A 236 14.65 14.06 -21.60
CA PHE A 236 15.27 13.37 -22.73
C PHE A 236 14.38 12.21 -23.18
N ALA A 237 14.41 11.87 -24.45
CA ALA A 237 13.59 10.80 -25.01
C ALA A 237 13.79 9.46 -24.28
N GLY A 238 15.02 9.06 -24.03
CA GLY A 238 15.31 7.79 -23.37
C GLY A 238 14.61 6.62 -24.07
N GLN A 239 14.01 5.73 -23.28
CA GLN A 239 13.18 4.62 -23.77
C GLN A 239 11.67 4.85 -23.57
N ALA A 240 11.26 6.01 -23.07
CA ALA A 240 9.86 6.31 -22.81
C ALA A 240 9.17 6.90 -24.05
N PRO A 241 8.16 6.23 -24.66
CA PRO A 241 7.55 6.68 -25.92
C PRO A 241 6.97 8.09 -25.84
N HIS A 242 6.43 8.50 -24.70
CA HIS A 242 5.86 9.84 -24.52
C HIS A 242 6.91 10.97 -24.50
N PHE A 243 8.20 10.64 -24.34
CA PHE A 243 9.30 11.59 -24.45
C PHE A 243 9.94 11.61 -25.86
N THR A 244 9.44 10.85 -26.82
CA THR A 244 9.92 10.84 -28.21
C THR A 244 10.06 12.24 -28.84
N PRO A 245 9.18 13.23 -28.54
CA PRO A 245 9.37 14.60 -29.03
C PRO A 245 10.72 15.24 -28.63
N PHE A 246 11.36 14.74 -27.56
CA PHE A 246 12.63 15.23 -27.02
C PHE A 246 13.85 14.43 -27.50
N GLU A 247 13.73 13.69 -28.60
CA GLU A 247 14.84 12.88 -29.16
C GLU A 247 16.00 13.72 -29.66
N LYS A 248 15.71 14.84 -30.28
CA LYS A 248 16.75 15.73 -30.86
C LYS A 248 17.16 16.85 -29.93
N TYR A 249 16.24 17.42 -29.24
CA TYR A 249 16.43 18.51 -28.27
C TYR A 249 15.78 18.16 -26.98
N PRO A 250 16.43 18.41 -25.82
CA PRO A 250 15.83 18.17 -24.52
C PRO A 250 14.59 19.04 -24.35
N GLY A 251 13.55 18.46 -23.72
CA GLY A 251 12.42 19.21 -23.18
C GLY A 251 12.74 19.75 -21.80
N GLU A 252 11.77 20.44 -21.22
CA GLU A 252 11.83 20.96 -19.86
C GLU A 252 10.52 20.64 -19.14
N TYR A 253 10.64 20.16 -17.90
CA TYR A 253 9.50 19.97 -17.02
C TYR A 253 9.72 20.76 -15.73
N THR A 254 8.87 21.77 -15.50
CA THR A 254 8.94 22.67 -14.35
C THR A 254 7.79 22.40 -13.42
N TYR A 255 8.09 22.15 -12.15
CA TYR A 255 7.09 22.00 -11.10
C TYR A 255 7.60 22.53 -9.77
N LYS A 256 6.70 22.66 -8.79
CA LYS A 256 7.01 23.12 -7.44
C LYS A 256 7.85 22.09 -6.72
N TYR A 257 9.07 22.47 -6.37
CA TYR A 257 10.06 21.60 -5.75
C TYR A 257 10.86 22.36 -4.69
N PRO A 258 10.35 22.44 -3.46
CA PRO A 258 11.06 23.14 -2.38
C PRO A 258 12.28 22.32 -1.96
N LYS A 259 13.43 22.97 -1.86
CA LYS A 259 14.62 22.37 -1.23
C LYS A 259 14.50 22.44 0.29
N THR A 260 15.38 21.70 0.98
CA THR A 260 15.42 21.68 2.45
C THR A 260 15.44 23.09 3.03
N GLY A 261 14.50 23.37 3.94
CA GLY A 261 14.38 24.66 4.61
C GLY A 261 13.54 25.71 3.88
N GLU A 262 13.11 25.46 2.64
CA GLU A 262 12.22 26.36 1.89
C GLU A 262 10.75 26.19 2.30
N VAL A 263 9.91 27.09 1.81
CA VAL A 263 8.48 27.10 2.13
C VAL A 263 7.74 25.97 1.44
N ASN A 264 6.79 25.37 2.15
CA ASN A 264 5.85 24.38 1.64
C ASN A 264 4.53 25.04 1.19
N SER A 265 3.69 24.26 0.52
CA SER A 265 2.32 24.64 0.22
C SER A 265 1.53 24.99 1.48
N LYS A 266 0.69 26.03 1.38
CA LYS A 266 -0.32 26.32 2.40
C LYS A 266 -1.50 25.38 2.22
N VAL A 267 -1.78 24.58 3.22
CA VAL A 267 -2.80 23.53 3.15
C VAL A 267 -4.06 23.89 3.92
N SER A 268 -5.21 23.45 3.42
CA SER A 268 -6.50 23.62 4.10
C SER A 268 -7.46 22.49 3.73
N VAL A 269 -8.33 22.11 4.67
CA VAL A 269 -9.37 21.09 4.45
C VAL A 269 -10.67 21.79 4.10
N HIS A 270 -11.34 21.25 3.09
CA HIS A 270 -12.64 21.71 2.63
C HIS A 270 -13.63 20.55 2.55
N THR A 271 -14.91 20.86 2.71
CA THR A 271 -16.02 19.93 2.50
C THR A 271 -17.01 20.51 1.53
N PHE A 272 -17.53 19.66 0.66
CA PHE A 272 -18.56 19.98 -0.33
C PHE A 272 -19.81 19.16 -0.02
N ASP A 273 -20.93 19.84 0.21
CA ASP A 273 -22.25 19.21 0.37
C ASP A 273 -22.84 18.97 -1.04
N ILE A 274 -23.01 17.71 -1.39
CA ILE A 274 -23.38 17.29 -2.75
C ILE A 274 -24.80 17.74 -3.13
N LYS A 275 -25.69 17.82 -2.14
CA LYS A 275 -27.09 18.23 -2.36
C LYS A 275 -27.21 19.74 -2.51
N SER A 276 -26.65 20.51 -1.58
CA SER A 276 -26.73 21.99 -1.59
C SER A 276 -25.69 22.65 -2.49
N LYS A 277 -24.66 21.90 -2.93
CA LYS A 277 -23.50 22.39 -3.71
C LYS A 277 -22.71 23.49 -3.00
N VAL A 278 -22.66 23.44 -1.67
CA VAL A 278 -21.96 24.42 -0.84
C VAL A 278 -20.62 23.85 -0.38
N THR A 279 -19.54 24.58 -0.68
CA THR A 279 -18.20 24.30 -0.15
C THR A 279 -17.96 25.07 1.14
N ARG A 280 -17.35 24.43 2.14
CA ARG A 280 -16.97 25.04 3.40
C ARG A 280 -15.52 24.69 3.75
N LYS A 281 -14.79 25.64 4.30
CA LYS A 281 -13.46 25.41 4.88
C LYS A 281 -13.63 24.92 6.32
N ILE A 282 -12.94 23.83 6.66
CA ILE A 282 -12.90 23.28 8.02
C ILE A 282 -11.93 24.08 8.89
N ASN A 283 -12.33 24.41 10.10
CA ASN A 283 -11.54 25.19 11.04
C ASN A 283 -10.61 24.25 11.87
N VAL A 284 -9.63 23.66 11.21
CA VAL A 284 -8.62 22.81 11.87
C VAL A 284 -7.44 23.70 12.28
N PRO A 285 -6.98 23.62 13.54
CA PRO A 285 -5.73 24.25 13.96
C PRO A 285 -4.54 23.51 13.32
N VAL A 286 -3.92 24.14 12.35
CA VAL A 286 -2.68 23.68 11.72
C VAL A 286 -1.68 24.81 11.77
N ASP A 287 -0.42 24.51 12.09
CA ASP A 287 0.66 25.49 12.09
C ASP A 287 0.81 26.08 10.68
N ALA A 288 1.26 27.33 10.57
CA ALA A 288 1.33 28.02 9.27
C ALA A 288 2.23 27.32 8.24
N ASP A 289 3.22 26.57 8.72
CA ASP A 289 4.17 25.73 7.97
C ASP A 289 4.01 24.23 8.27
N GLY A 290 2.92 23.86 8.95
CA GLY A 290 2.59 22.48 9.27
C GLY A 290 1.97 21.72 8.11
N TYR A 291 1.69 20.45 8.33
CA TYR A 291 1.18 19.51 7.33
C TYR A 291 -0.20 18.98 7.68
N ILE A 292 -0.95 18.59 6.66
CA ILE A 292 -2.16 17.76 6.74
C ILE A 292 -1.93 16.49 5.91
N PRO A 293 -1.21 15.49 6.46
CA PRO A 293 -0.79 14.32 5.70
C PRO A 293 -1.95 13.42 5.27
N ARG A 294 -3.08 13.40 5.97
CA ARG A 294 -4.27 12.59 5.62
C ARG A 294 -5.55 13.22 6.12
N ILE A 295 -6.62 12.95 5.38
CA ILE A 295 -8.01 13.06 5.84
C ILE A 295 -8.71 11.72 5.64
N ARG A 296 -9.65 11.37 6.51
CA ARG A 296 -10.48 10.16 6.38
C ARG A 296 -11.85 10.43 6.96
N PHE A 297 -12.91 10.06 6.26
CA PHE A 297 -14.20 9.96 6.94
C PHE A 297 -14.22 8.72 7.85
N THR A 298 -14.82 8.87 9.02
CA THR A 298 -15.13 7.73 9.87
C THR A 298 -16.41 7.05 9.37
N GLN A 299 -16.87 5.99 10.06
CA GLN A 299 -18.18 5.38 9.77
C GLN A 299 -19.36 6.30 10.16
N ASP A 300 -19.12 7.34 10.97
CA ASP A 300 -20.07 8.41 11.24
C ASP A 300 -19.91 9.50 10.17
N PRO A 301 -20.93 9.77 9.32
CA PRO A 301 -20.83 10.75 8.25
C PRO A 301 -20.65 12.19 8.73
N ASN A 302 -20.87 12.46 10.03
CA ASN A 302 -20.66 13.76 10.66
C ASN A 302 -19.27 13.89 11.30
N LYS A 303 -18.37 12.91 11.10
CA LYS A 303 -17.01 12.95 11.62
C LYS A 303 -15.98 12.74 10.53
N LEU A 304 -15.35 13.82 10.13
CA LEU A 304 -14.16 13.83 9.31
C LEU A 304 -12.93 13.83 10.21
N ALA A 305 -12.12 12.79 10.12
CA ALA A 305 -10.80 12.73 10.75
C ALA A 305 -9.82 13.56 9.91
N VAL A 306 -9.19 14.55 10.54
CA VAL A 306 -8.13 15.37 9.96
C VAL A 306 -6.87 15.14 10.77
N MET A 307 -5.82 14.67 10.12
CA MET A 307 -4.51 14.44 10.70
C MET A 307 -3.62 15.63 10.41
N THR A 308 -2.98 16.17 11.45
CA THR A 308 -2.04 17.28 11.28
C THR A 308 -0.69 16.91 11.88
N LEU A 309 0.36 17.50 11.33
CA LEU A 309 1.73 17.30 11.77
C LEU A 309 2.44 18.66 11.77
N ASN A 310 3.21 18.98 12.82
CA ASN A 310 4.00 20.19 12.81
C ASN A 310 5.22 20.08 11.86
N ARG A 311 5.87 21.20 11.56
CA ARG A 311 7.02 21.24 10.63
C ARG A 311 8.18 20.34 11.06
N HIS A 312 8.43 20.22 12.37
CA HIS A 312 9.45 19.34 12.92
C HIS A 312 9.06 17.85 12.94
N GLN A 313 7.82 17.54 12.56
CA GLN A 313 7.29 16.18 12.48
C GLN A 313 7.39 15.38 13.79
N ASN A 314 7.32 16.07 14.91
CA ASN A 314 7.40 15.48 16.24
C ASN A 314 6.14 15.70 17.09
N ARG A 315 5.09 16.36 16.53
CA ARG A 315 3.76 16.50 17.12
C ARG A 315 2.70 16.17 16.08
N PHE A 316 2.00 15.09 16.32
CA PHE A 316 0.86 14.62 15.54
C PHE A 316 -0.43 14.91 16.30
N ASP A 317 -1.41 15.49 15.63
CA ASP A 317 -2.76 15.73 16.16
C ASP A 317 -3.80 15.10 15.24
N LEU A 318 -4.72 14.33 15.82
CA LEU A 318 -5.91 13.84 15.15
C LEU A 318 -7.11 14.67 15.61
N TYR A 319 -7.75 15.34 14.69
CA TYR A 319 -8.99 16.09 14.91
C TYR A 319 -10.19 15.35 14.33
N PHE A 320 -11.32 15.37 15.03
CA PHE A 320 -12.61 15.07 14.44
C PHE A 320 -13.34 16.36 14.14
N ALA A 321 -13.65 16.58 12.88
CA ALA A 321 -14.33 17.75 12.37
C ALA A 321 -15.75 17.40 11.89
N ASP A 322 -16.72 18.22 12.25
CA ASP A 322 -18.05 18.15 11.66
C ASP A 322 -18.02 18.80 10.27
N PRO A 323 -18.34 18.06 9.19
CA PRO A 323 -18.20 18.56 7.82
C PRO A 323 -19.20 19.68 7.46
N ARG A 324 -20.25 19.89 8.25
CA ARG A 324 -21.28 20.91 8.03
C ARG A 324 -21.10 22.15 8.89
N SER A 325 -20.87 21.97 10.18
CA SER A 325 -20.62 23.10 11.10
C SER A 325 -19.18 23.60 11.03
N THR A 326 -18.26 22.86 10.44
CA THR A 326 -16.81 23.12 10.30
C THR A 326 -16.01 23.12 11.60
N VAL A 327 -16.64 22.80 12.73
CA VAL A 327 -15.98 22.75 14.04
C VAL A 327 -15.12 21.49 14.14
N ALA A 328 -13.85 21.65 14.48
CA ALA A 328 -12.92 20.56 14.73
C ALA A 328 -12.59 20.46 16.22
N LYS A 329 -12.52 19.22 16.73
CA LYS A 329 -12.14 18.93 18.12
C LYS A 329 -10.96 17.97 18.12
N LEU A 330 -9.95 18.26 18.94
CA LEU A 330 -8.81 17.39 19.16
C LEU A 330 -9.31 16.08 19.80
N ALA A 331 -9.01 14.96 19.14
CA ALA A 331 -9.34 13.61 19.61
C ALA A 331 -8.13 12.91 20.22
N LEU A 332 -6.94 13.12 19.64
CA LEU A 332 -5.71 12.49 20.08
C LEU A 332 -4.52 13.40 19.74
N ARG A 333 -3.55 13.45 20.64
CA ARG A 333 -2.21 14.01 20.39
C ARG A 333 -1.16 12.95 20.68
N ASP A 334 -0.17 12.85 19.80
CA ASP A 334 1.04 12.08 20.00
C ASP A 334 2.26 12.97 19.80
N GLU A 335 3.22 12.86 20.69
CA GLU A 335 4.43 13.69 20.68
C GLU A 335 5.66 12.81 20.85
N SER A 336 6.75 13.19 20.20
CA SER A 336 8.03 12.51 20.25
C SER A 336 9.15 13.53 20.51
N ASP A 337 10.15 13.16 21.28
CA ASP A 337 11.37 13.97 21.45
C ASP A 337 12.25 13.98 20.19
N THR A 338 11.95 13.09 19.24
CA THR A 338 12.70 12.96 17.99
C THR A 338 11.79 13.17 16.77
N TYR A 339 11.09 12.14 16.32
CA TYR A 339 10.39 12.12 15.06
C TYR A 339 9.22 11.14 15.09
N ILE A 340 8.10 11.47 14.44
CA ILE A 340 6.95 10.60 14.26
C ILE A 340 6.99 10.04 12.85
N ARG A 341 7.01 8.72 12.71
CA ARG A 341 7.10 8.03 11.42
C ARG A 341 5.82 8.17 10.60
N GLU A 342 5.95 8.23 9.30
CA GLU A 342 4.82 8.39 8.35
C GLU A 342 3.86 7.20 8.36
N ASN A 343 4.32 6.01 8.73
CA ASN A 343 3.48 4.82 8.80
C ASN A 343 2.30 4.95 9.78
N VAL A 344 2.35 5.90 10.71
CA VAL A 344 1.23 6.22 11.62
C VAL A 344 -0.05 6.52 10.85
N PHE A 345 0.04 7.29 9.76
CA PHE A 345 -1.14 7.77 9.03
C PHE A 345 -1.95 6.63 8.37
N ASP A 346 -1.29 5.60 7.89
CA ASP A 346 -1.91 4.49 7.18
C ASP A 346 -2.38 3.37 8.13
N ASN A 347 -1.91 3.38 9.38
CA ASN A 347 -2.33 2.45 10.43
C ASN A 347 -3.51 2.95 11.28
N ILE A 348 -4.07 4.14 10.94
CA ILE A 348 -5.32 4.62 11.54
C ILE A 348 -6.48 4.10 10.70
N VAL A 349 -7.20 3.12 11.25
CA VAL A 349 -8.38 2.50 10.63
C VAL A 349 -9.59 2.73 11.52
N PHE A 350 -10.66 3.31 10.95
CA PHE A 350 -11.87 3.64 11.67
C PHE A 350 -12.91 2.51 11.56
N TYR A 351 -13.45 2.13 12.70
CA TYR A 351 -14.57 1.21 12.88
C TYR A 351 -15.77 2.00 13.46
N PRO A 352 -16.99 1.44 13.54
CA PRO A 352 -18.15 2.20 14.01
C PRO A 352 -17.95 2.91 15.36
N GLU A 353 -17.36 2.21 16.34
CA GLU A 353 -17.20 2.71 17.71
C GLU A 353 -15.73 3.01 18.08
N ASN A 354 -14.77 2.61 17.24
CA ASN A 354 -13.37 2.57 17.61
C ASN A 354 -12.45 2.93 16.43
N PHE A 355 -11.16 3.17 16.73
CA PHE A 355 -10.10 3.22 15.73
C PHE A 355 -8.79 2.66 16.26
N SER A 356 -7.98 2.16 15.33
CA SER A 356 -6.60 1.76 15.60
C SER A 356 -5.65 2.96 15.54
N PHE A 357 -4.59 2.91 16.33
CA PHE A 357 -3.50 3.88 16.30
C PHE A 357 -2.19 3.16 16.62
N VAL A 358 -1.13 3.49 15.92
CA VAL A 358 0.23 3.01 16.24
C VAL A 358 1.07 4.18 16.76
N SER A 359 1.91 3.92 17.76
CA SER A 359 2.75 4.96 18.36
C SER A 359 3.96 4.36 19.04
N GLU A 360 5.08 5.10 19.05
CA GLU A 360 6.31 4.77 19.76
C GLU A 360 6.36 5.28 21.20
N LYS A 361 5.27 5.89 21.71
CA LYS A 361 5.21 6.50 23.07
C LYS A 361 5.57 5.59 24.22
N SER A 362 5.58 4.27 24.02
CA SER A 362 6.02 3.28 25.01
C SER A 362 7.44 2.74 24.76
N GLY A 363 8.23 3.39 23.87
CA GLY A 363 9.61 3.06 23.52
C GLY A 363 9.78 2.24 22.23
N TYR A 364 8.72 1.58 21.77
CA TYR A 364 8.64 0.84 20.50
C TYR A 364 7.30 1.12 19.84
N ASN A 365 7.22 0.93 18.51
CA ASN A 365 5.96 1.11 17.78
C ASN A 365 4.97 0.01 18.17
N HIS A 366 3.89 0.40 18.87
CA HIS A 366 2.85 -0.50 19.35
C HIS A 366 1.47 -0.09 18.89
N LEU A 367 0.55 -1.07 18.83
CA LEU A 367 -0.85 -0.90 18.48
C LEU A 367 -1.67 -0.52 19.71
N TYR A 368 -2.42 0.57 19.56
CA TYR A 368 -3.37 1.09 20.55
C TYR A 368 -4.78 1.08 19.96
N TRP A 369 -5.76 0.93 20.83
CA TRP A 369 -7.18 0.92 20.48
C TRP A 369 -7.90 2.04 21.20
N TYR A 370 -8.54 2.92 20.42
CA TYR A 370 -9.23 4.10 20.93
C TYR A 370 -10.71 4.01 20.62
N SER A 371 -11.55 4.63 21.48
CA SER A 371 -12.94 4.91 21.12
C SER A 371 -13.01 6.03 20.06
N ILE A 372 -14.10 6.09 19.30
CA ILE A 372 -14.36 7.16 18.36
C ILE A 372 -14.54 8.53 19.03
N GLY A 373 -14.57 8.59 20.36
CA GLY A 373 -14.51 9.81 21.16
C GLY A 373 -13.09 10.27 21.51
N GLY A 374 -12.04 9.51 21.12
CA GLY A 374 -10.64 9.83 21.40
C GLY A 374 -10.10 9.27 22.73
N ASN A 375 -10.87 8.45 23.46
CA ASN A 375 -10.39 7.84 24.71
C ASN A 375 -9.60 6.57 24.43
N LEU A 376 -8.41 6.45 25.02
CA LEU A 376 -7.63 5.21 24.98
C LEU A 376 -8.38 4.10 25.73
N LEU A 377 -8.71 3.02 25.04
CA LEU A 377 -9.37 1.84 25.60
C LEU A 377 -8.37 0.76 25.98
N LYS A 378 -7.35 0.55 25.16
CA LYS A 378 -6.38 -0.53 25.36
C LYS A 378 -5.08 -0.27 24.59
N GLN A 379 -3.94 -0.57 25.22
CA GLN A 379 -2.72 -0.89 24.48
C GLN A 379 -2.79 -2.36 24.08
N VAL A 380 -2.85 -2.64 22.78
CA VAL A 380 -3.09 -4.00 22.25
C VAL A 380 -1.81 -4.83 22.27
N THR A 381 -0.68 -4.21 21.94
CA THR A 381 0.64 -4.85 21.91
C THR A 381 1.61 -4.15 22.84
N ALA A 382 2.54 -4.89 23.45
CA ALA A 382 3.58 -4.36 24.32
C ALA A 382 4.81 -5.29 24.28
N GLY A 383 6.00 -4.74 24.51
CA GLY A 383 7.25 -5.50 24.54
C GLY A 383 8.42 -4.73 23.92
N GLN A 384 9.56 -5.38 23.77
CA GLN A 384 10.78 -4.82 23.13
C GLN A 384 10.82 -5.19 21.66
N TYR A 385 9.78 -4.83 20.91
CA TYR A 385 9.65 -5.08 19.48
C TYR A 385 8.70 -4.07 18.85
N GLU A 386 8.69 -3.98 17.54
CA GLU A 386 7.81 -3.09 16.79
C GLU A 386 6.68 -3.85 16.10
N VAL A 387 5.49 -3.30 16.14
CA VAL A 387 4.44 -3.56 15.18
C VAL A 387 4.82 -2.86 13.88
N GLN A 388 4.99 -3.63 12.81
CA GLN A 388 5.38 -3.10 11.50
C GLN A 388 4.16 -2.64 10.70
N GLU A 389 3.03 -3.38 10.82
CA GLU A 389 1.80 -3.08 10.11
C GLU A 389 0.59 -3.58 10.91
N PHE A 390 -0.45 -2.78 11.00
CA PHE A 390 -1.77 -3.22 11.46
C PHE A 390 -2.54 -3.79 10.27
N LEU A 391 -2.81 -5.10 10.27
CA LEU A 391 -3.44 -5.80 9.15
C LEU A 391 -4.97 -5.80 9.22
N GLY A 392 -5.54 -5.51 10.40
CA GLY A 392 -6.98 -5.36 10.58
C GLY A 392 -7.53 -5.90 11.90
N TYR A 393 -8.83 -5.70 12.10
CA TYR A 393 -9.58 -6.16 13.25
C TYR A 393 -10.83 -6.90 12.79
N ASP A 394 -11.06 -8.08 13.37
CA ASP A 394 -12.28 -8.86 13.19
C ASP A 394 -13.27 -8.52 14.33
N PRO A 395 -14.36 -7.79 14.06
CA PRO A 395 -15.32 -7.40 15.10
C PRO A 395 -16.13 -8.58 15.63
N GLU A 396 -16.33 -9.65 14.84
CA GLU A 396 -17.06 -10.84 15.28
C GLU A 396 -16.28 -11.61 16.35
N GLU A 397 -15.00 -11.84 16.11
CA GLU A 397 -14.11 -12.52 17.05
C GLU A 397 -13.51 -11.58 18.10
N GLY A 398 -13.47 -10.26 17.84
CA GLY A 398 -12.77 -9.27 18.64
C GLY A 398 -11.25 -9.44 18.57
N SER A 399 -10.74 -9.85 17.42
CA SER A 399 -9.34 -10.22 17.20
C SER A 399 -8.61 -9.17 16.38
N PHE A 400 -7.38 -8.86 16.78
CA PHE A 400 -6.46 -7.96 16.08
C PHE A 400 -5.42 -8.76 15.31
N TYR A 401 -5.11 -8.34 14.09
CA TYR A 401 -4.09 -8.95 13.23
C TYR A 401 -3.02 -7.90 12.90
N PHE A 402 -1.76 -8.27 13.01
CA PHE A 402 -0.63 -7.38 12.76
C PHE A 402 0.62 -8.15 12.37
N SER A 403 1.56 -7.47 11.74
CA SER A 403 2.92 -7.97 11.55
C SER A 403 3.87 -7.33 12.57
N SER A 404 4.87 -8.07 12.99
CA SER A 404 5.89 -7.55 13.91
C SER A 404 7.25 -8.23 13.73
N ASN A 405 8.30 -7.54 14.23
CA ASN A 405 9.69 -8.02 14.27
C ASN A 405 10.07 -8.65 15.62
N GLU A 406 9.09 -9.11 16.41
CA GLU A 406 9.27 -9.62 17.77
C GLU A 406 10.36 -10.70 17.90
N GLU A 407 10.50 -11.58 16.91
CA GLU A 407 11.48 -12.66 16.96
C GLU A 407 12.91 -12.18 16.66
N SER A 408 13.04 -11.17 15.85
CA SER A 408 14.31 -10.59 15.44
C SER A 408 14.05 -9.31 14.63
N PRO A 409 14.85 -8.25 14.81
CA PRO A 409 14.74 -7.05 13.99
C PRO A 409 14.95 -7.30 12.49
N MET A 410 15.52 -8.46 12.12
CA MET A 410 15.74 -8.87 10.73
C MET A 410 14.61 -9.72 10.14
N ARG A 411 13.49 -9.90 10.87
CA ARG A 411 12.39 -10.79 10.47
C ARG A 411 11.05 -10.10 10.62
N SER A 412 10.08 -10.62 9.91
CA SER A 412 8.68 -10.22 10.02
C SER A 412 7.80 -11.46 10.16
N ALA A 413 6.93 -11.46 11.14
CA ALA A 413 5.97 -12.54 11.37
C ALA A 413 4.56 -11.98 11.57
N ILE A 414 3.55 -12.79 11.25
CA ILE A 414 2.14 -12.43 11.32
C ILE A 414 1.56 -12.97 12.63
N TYR A 415 0.84 -12.12 13.35
CA TYR A 415 0.25 -12.41 14.65
C TYR A 415 -1.23 -12.07 14.72
N LYS A 416 -1.92 -12.81 15.60
CA LYS A 416 -3.28 -12.56 16.05
C LYS A 416 -3.27 -12.34 17.56
N ILE A 417 -4.01 -11.33 18.03
CA ILE A 417 -4.38 -11.20 19.45
C ILE A 417 -5.89 -11.33 19.55
N ASP A 418 -6.38 -12.31 20.29
CA ASP A 418 -7.79 -12.56 20.46
C ASP A 418 -8.44 -11.61 21.51
N ARG A 419 -9.76 -11.67 21.63
CA ARG A 419 -10.54 -10.89 22.60
C ARG A 419 -10.05 -11.04 24.05
N LYS A 420 -9.48 -12.19 24.40
CA LYS A 420 -8.94 -12.48 25.74
C LYS A 420 -7.51 -12.00 25.93
N GLY A 421 -6.88 -11.45 24.88
CA GLY A 421 -5.49 -10.98 24.88
C GLY A 421 -4.47 -12.09 24.60
N LYS A 422 -4.89 -13.30 24.22
CA LYS A 422 -3.96 -14.36 23.83
C LYS A 422 -3.37 -14.03 22.46
N LYS A 423 -2.03 -13.89 22.44
CA LYS A 423 -1.26 -13.73 21.19
C LYS A 423 -0.96 -15.10 20.59
N THR A 424 -1.16 -15.23 19.28
CA THR A 424 -0.87 -16.42 18.48
C THR A 424 -0.10 -16.01 17.23
N ARG A 425 1.00 -16.66 16.95
CA ARG A 425 1.71 -16.51 15.69
C ARG A 425 1.00 -17.30 14.59
N LEU A 426 0.74 -16.65 13.45
CA LEU A 426 0.05 -17.26 12.31
C LEU A 426 1.02 -17.73 11.22
N SER A 427 2.14 -17.04 11.00
CA SER A 427 3.18 -17.44 10.04
C SER A 427 4.10 -18.49 10.65
N SER A 428 4.23 -19.66 10.02
CA SER A 428 5.00 -20.79 10.58
C SER A 428 6.52 -20.69 10.35
N GLN A 429 6.96 -19.94 9.34
CA GLN A 429 8.33 -19.90 8.88
C GLN A 429 9.09 -18.68 9.42
N ALA A 430 10.36 -18.88 9.82
CA ALA A 430 11.27 -17.80 10.21
C ALA A 430 11.86 -17.11 8.97
N GLY A 431 11.59 -15.82 8.82
CA GLY A 431 12.02 -15.01 7.67
C GLY A 431 11.16 -13.75 7.55
N THR A 432 11.00 -13.25 6.35
CA THR A 432 10.12 -12.14 6.04
C THR A 432 8.76 -12.67 5.63
N ASN A 433 7.72 -12.33 6.39
CA ASN A 433 6.33 -12.66 6.09
C ASN A 433 5.53 -11.36 5.91
N SER A 434 4.63 -11.36 4.93
CA SER A 434 3.60 -10.33 4.76
C SER A 434 2.27 -10.99 4.45
N ALA A 435 1.17 -10.41 4.90
CA ALA A 435 -0.15 -11.00 4.76
C ALA A 435 -1.16 -10.02 4.17
N GLN A 436 -2.02 -10.53 3.29
CA GLN A 436 -3.19 -9.82 2.79
C GLN A 436 -4.44 -10.61 3.16
N PHE A 437 -5.26 -10.02 4.02
CA PHE A 437 -6.47 -10.67 4.54
C PHE A 437 -7.67 -10.53 3.59
N SER A 438 -8.58 -11.50 3.67
CA SER A 438 -9.93 -11.42 3.10
C SER A 438 -10.74 -10.32 3.81
N ALA A 439 -11.80 -9.84 3.15
CA ALA A 439 -12.62 -8.74 3.66
C ALA A 439 -13.22 -8.99 5.07
N ASN A 440 -13.43 -10.25 5.45
CA ASN A 440 -13.95 -10.65 6.77
C ASN A 440 -12.87 -11.19 7.73
N MET A 441 -11.57 -11.05 7.41
CA MET A 441 -10.45 -11.50 8.24
C MET A 441 -10.40 -13.03 8.52
N LYS A 442 -11.13 -13.85 7.75
CA LYS A 442 -11.15 -15.32 7.96
C LYS A 442 -10.07 -16.07 7.21
N TYR A 443 -9.53 -15.47 6.15
CA TYR A 443 -8.47 -16.03 5.30
C TYR A 443 -7.41 -14.97 5.04
N TYR A 444 -6.20 -15.43 4.71
CA TYR A 444 -5.15 -14.54 4.23
C TYR A 444 -4.19 -15.24 3.26
N MET A 445 -3.65 -14.44 2.36
CA MET A 445 -2.52 -14.80 1.51
C MET A 445 -1.24 -14.38 2.22
N ASN A 446 -0.37 -15.35 2.55
CA ASN A 446 0.96 -15.08 3.12
C ASN A 446 2.02 -15.14 2.02
N ARG A 447 2.89 -14.15 1.99
CA ARG A 447 4.12 -14.14 1.20
C ARG A 447 5.29 -14.32 2.16
N TYR A 448 6.05 -15.37 1.95
CA TYR A 448 7.19 -15.73 2.77
C TYR A 448 8.45 -15.80 1.94
N SER A 449 9.55 -15.29 2.45
CA SER A 449 10.89 -15.53 1.93
C SER A 449 11.93 -15.47 3.05
N ASN A 450 13.08 -16.08 2.82
CA ASN A 450 14.26 -15.87 3.63
C ASN A 450 15.50 -15.90 2.71
N LEU A 451 16.68 -15.88 3.32
CA LEU A 451 17.94 -15.84 2.62
C LEU A 451 18.14 -16.96 1.60
N ASP A 452 17.66 -18.17 1.93
CA ASP A 452 17.88 -19.40 1.16
C ASP A 452 16.59 -19.88 0.45
N THR A 453 15.49 -19.14 0.62
CA THR A 453 14.19 -19.53 0.10
C THR A 453 13.59 -18.40 -0.72
N PRO A 454 13.49 -18.55 -2.05
CA PRO A 454 12.72 -17.64 -2.89
C PRO A 454 11.27 -17.54 -2.41
N THR A 455 10.57 -16.47 -2.83
CA THR A 455 9.21 -16.21 -2.38
C THR A 455 8.28 -17.43 -2.51
N VAL A 456 7.67 -17.81 -1.40
CA VAL A 456 6.60 -18.81 -1.28
C VAL A 456 5.30 -18.09 -0.97
N ILE A 457 4.23 -18.43 -1.69
CA ILE A 457 2.91 -17.82 -1.50
C ILE A 457 1.92 -18.89 -1.12
N THR A 458 1.28 -18.73 0.04
CA THR A 458 0.30 -19.66 0.57
C THR A 458 -1.02 -18.98 0.90
N LEU A 459 -2.11 -19.72 0.82
CA LEU A 459 -3.41 -19.34 1.38
C LEU A 459 -3.58 -20.03 2.72
N ASN A 460 -4.04 -19.27 3.70
CA ASN A 460 -4.15 -19.73 5.07
C ASN A 460 -5.52 -19.29 5.66
N ASP A 461 -6.02 -20.02 6.63
CA ASP A 461 -7.11 -19.54 7.46
C ASP A 461 -6.58 -18.66 8.62
N ASN A 462 -7.48 -17.98 9.33
CA ASN A 462 -7.14 -17.07 10.42
C ASN A 462 -6.65 -17.76 11.71
N THR A 463 -6.45 -19.08 11.67
CA THR A 463 -5.77 -19.85 12.73
C THR A 463 -4.29 -20.09 12.40
N GLY A 464 -3.85 -19.77 11.18
CA GLY A 464 -2.52 -20.01 10.65
C GLY A 464 -2.36 -21.33 9.89
N LYS A 465 -3.45 -22.09 9.72
CA LYS A 465 -3.43 -23.34 8.95
C LYS A 465 -3.32 -23.04 7.46
N THR A 466 -2.31 -23.59 6.81
CA THR A 466 -2.17 -23.52 5.35
C THR A 466 -3.23 -24.37 4.66
N LEU A 467 -3.97 -23.74 3.75
CA LEU A 467 -5.03 -24.35 2.95
C LEU A 467 -4.52 -24.77 1.56
N ALA A 468 -3.69 -23.91 0.96
CA ALA A 468 -3.10 -24.16 -0.36
C ALA A 468 -1.75 -23.44 -0.51
N THR A 469 -0.83 -24.04 -1.25
CA THR A 469 0.38 -23.37 -1.75
C THR A 469 0.11 -22.95 -3.19
N LEU A 470 0.15 -21.65 -3.45
CA LEU A 470 -0.06 -21.09 -4.78
C LEU A 470 1.22 -21.05 -5.58
N MET A 471 2.36 -20.82 -4.90
CA MET A 471 3.67 -20.70 -5.51
C MET A 471 4.75 -21.04 -4.50
N ASP A 472 5.68 -21.91 -4.89
CA ASP A 472 6.80 -22.33 -4.05
C ASP A 472 8.17 -21.99 -4.66
N ASN A 473 8.22 -21.57 -5.92
CA ASN A 473 9.45 -21.32 -6.68
C ASN A 473 10.47 -22.47 -6.62
N ALA A 474 10.00 -23.73 -6.47
CA ALA A 474 10.88 -24.90 -6.34
C ALA A 474 11.81 -25.07 -7.54
N ALA A 475 11.32 -24.80 -8.76
CA ALA A 475 12.14 -24.85 -9.97
C ALA A 475 13.30 -23.85 -9.94
N LEU A 476 13.05 -22.62 -9.48
CA LEU A 476 14.10 -21.60 -9.30
C LEU A 476 15.11 -22.03 -8.23
N LYS A 477 14.64 -22.58 -7.12
CA LYS A 477 15.51 -23.08 -6.05
C LYS A 477 16.43 -24.20 -6.57
N GLN A 478 15.89 -25.10 -7.39
CA GLN A 478 16.67 -26.15 -8.03
C GLN A 478 17.67 -25.57 -9.05
N GLU A 479 17.27 -24.61 -9.88
CA GLU A 479 18.17 -23.92 -10.82
C GLU A 479 19.35 -23.27 -10.09
N ILE A 480 19.07 -22.49 -9.04
CA ILE A 480 20.08 -21.77 -8.23
C ILE A 480 21.07 -22.77 -7.59
N SER A 481 20.61 -23.95 -7.18
CA SER A 481 21.49 -24.95 -6.54
C SER A 481 22.59 -25.49 -7.45
N GLY A 482 22.49 -25.27 -8.76
CA GLY A 482 23.54 -25.61 -9.75
C GLY A 482 24.63 -24.57 -9.92
N TYR A 483 24.55 -23.44 -9.20
CA TYR A 483 25.50 -22.33 -9.29
C TYR A 483 26.33 -22.19 -8.03
N ASP A 484 27.54 -21.68 -8.17
CA ASP A 484 28.38 -21.22 -7.06
C ASP A 484 27.86 -19.88 -6.53
N MET A 485 26.76 -19.95 -5.75
CA MET A 485 26.13 -18.76 -5.18
C MET A 485 26.96 -18.22 -4.02
N PRO A 486 27.28 -16.92 -4.02
CA PRO A 486 27.89 -16.28 -2.87
C PRO A 486 26.98 -16.46 -1.63
N ARG A 487 27.57 -16.90 -0.53
CA ARG A 487 26.83 -17.08 0.72
C ARG A 487 26.69 -15.78 1.45
N LYS A 488 25.49 -15.49 1.89
CA LYS A 488 25.25 -14.40 2.86
C LYS A 488 25.45 -14.95 4.27
N GLU A 489 26.19 -14.24 5.07
CA GLU A 489 26.45 -14.57 6.48
C GLU A 489 25.90 -13.44 7.36
N PHE A 490 25.05 -13.79 8.32
CA PHE A 490 24.61 -12.85 9.34
C PHE A 490 25.64 -12.77 10.47
N PHE A 491 25.85 -11.59 10.98
CA PHE A 491 26.73 -11.36 12.12
C PHE A 491 26.19 -10.21 12.99
N THR A 492 26.69 -10.11 14.20
CA THR A 492 26.43 -8.96 15.08
C THR A 492 27.75 -8.31 15.45
N PHE A 493 27.71 -7.02 15.71
CA PHE A 493 28.84 -6.27 16.27
C PHE A 493 28.33 -5.21 17.24
N GLN A 494 29.22 -4.76 18.12
CA GLN A 494 28.91 -3.68 19.06
C GLN A 494 29.54 -2.38 18.60
N THR A 495 28.77 -1.30 18.69
CA THR A 495 29.27 0.07 18.54
C THR A 495 30.06 0.52 19.78
N SER A 496 30.74 1.65 19.71
CA SER A 496 31.53 2.18 20.82
C SER A 496 30.73 2.51 22.09
N ASP A 497 29.42 2.75 21.93
CA ASP A 497 28.49 2.98 23.04
C ASP A 497 27.84 1.70 23.58
N GLY A 498 28.24 0.52 23.06
CA GLY A 498 27.74 -0.79 23.48
C GLY A 498 26.46 -1.23 22.81
N THR A 499 25.92 -0.48 21.82
CA THR A 499 24.75 -0.89 21.08
C THR A 499 25.08 -2.06 20.15
N THR A 500 24.30 -3.14 20.24
CA THR A 500 24.45 -4.30 19.33
C THR A 500 23.72 -4.04 18.03
N LEU A 501 24.46 -4.10 16.92
CA LEU A 501 23.92 -3.99 15.57
C LEU A 501 23.93 -5.35 14.85
N ASN A 502 22.95 -5.55 13.98
CA ASN A 502 22.90 -6.71 13.10
C ASN A 502 23.46 -6.33 11.72
N GLY A 503 24.26 -7.23 11.17
CA GLY A 503 24.84 -7.07 9.85
C GLY A 503 24.71 -8.33 9.02
N TRP A 504 24.91 -8.19 7.74
CA TRP A 504 25.10 -9.30 6.82
C TRP A 504 26.21 -8.96 5.83
N MET A 505 26.91 -10.01 5.39
CA MET A 505 27.91 -9.87 4.34
C MET A 505 27.74 -10.96 3.29
N MET A 506 28.17 -10.66 2.08
CA MET A 506 28.25 -11.62 1.00
C MET A 506 29.68 -11.67 0.52
N LYS A 507 30.27 -12.85 0.56
CA LYS A 507 31.64 -13.10 0.09
C LYS A 507 31.60 -13.78 -1.28
N PRO A 508 32.55 -13.48 -2.20
CA PRO A 508 32.72 -14.28 -3.42
C PRO A 508 32.83 -15.78 -3.09
N ALA A 509 32.43 -16.63 -4.01
CA ALA A 509 32.45 -18.09 -3.77
C ALA A 509 33.87 -18.62 -3.52
N ASP A 510 34.87 -17.96 -4.10
CA ASP A 510 36.32 -18.26 -4.01
C ASP A 510 37.05 -17.41 -2.94
N PHE A 511 36.31 -16.70 -2.09
CA PHE A 511 36.92 -15.86 -1.02
C PHE A 511 37.74 -16.71 -0.07
N SER A 512 39.03 -16.38 0.05
CA SER A 512 39.96 -16.89 1.04
C SER A 512 40.41 -15.75 1.95
N ALA A 513 40.21 -15.89 3.26
CA ALA A 513 40.63 -14.92 4.26
C ALA A 513 42.12 -15.05 4.59
#